data_72181cefb03aa0027bab39500c7821d7
#
_entry.id   72181cefb03aa0027bab39500c7821d7
#
_cell.length_a   1.000
_cell.length_b   1.000
_cell.length_c   1.000
_cell.angle_alpha   90.00
_cell.angle_beta   90.00
_cell.angle_gamma   90.00
#
_symmetry.space_group_name_H-M   'P 1'
#
loop_
_entity.id
_entity.type
_entity.pdbx_description
1 polymer ?
#
loop_
_entity_poly.entity_id
_entity_poly.type
_entity_poly.pdbx_seq_one_letter_code
_entity_poly.pdbx_strand_id
1 'polypeptide(L)'
;MLNQKSYVYRFIDKNKKIIYVGKTNNLDRRFGQHFNKGGHLPKECYNSVWKMEYIKVDSELNALLLETYYINKYRPKYNKLNKTYKATSTKNVNLKEISTNWKTFRIVHPSLSPKDHVHKKLTLKQNIIFYSIAVVSIAIVTVIYFR
;
A
#
# COMPACT_ATOMS: atom_id res chain seq x y z
N MET A 1 32.51 8.97 10.90
CA MET A 1 31.41 9.37 9.96
C MET A 1 30.09 9.07 10.62
N LEU A 2 29.25 10.07 10.86
CA LEU A 2 27.91 9.87 11.42
C LEU A 2 27.09 9.05 10.41
N ASN A 3 26.69 7.87 10.81
CA ASN A 3 25.84 6.98 10.01
C ASN A 3 24.44 7.60 9.93
N GLN A 4 24.24 8.50 8.94
CA GLN A 4 23.04 9.29 8.81
C GLN A 4 21.94 8.38 8.28
N LYS A 5 21.04 7.95 9.18
CA LYS A 5 19.87 7.11 8.83
C LYS A 5 19.03 7.82 7.77
N SER A 6 18.74 7.14 6.70
CA SER A 6 17.85 7.61 5.62
C SER A 6 16.69 6.64 5.41
N TYR A 7 15.61 7.13 4.87
CA TYR A 7 14.39 6.37 4.67
C TYR A 7 13.82 6.65 3.28
N VAL A 8 13.28 5.61 2.66
CA VAL A 8 12.34 5.76 1.55
C VAL A 8 10.95 5.44 2.09
N TYR A 9 9.97 6.26 1.77
CA TYR A 9 8.59 6.08 2.22
C TYR A 9 7.63 6.12 1.05
N ARG A 10 6.44 5.54 1.26
CA ARG A 10 5.38 5.53 0.25
C ARG A 10 4.02 5.75 0.88
N PHE A 11 3.13 6.38 0.13
CA PHE A 11 1.72 6.50 0.45
C PHE A 11 0.93 5.44 -0.32
N ILE A 12 0.05 4.78 0.40
CA ILE A 12 -0.80 3.70 -0.13
C ILE A 12 -2.25 4.10 0.05
N ASP A 13 -3.05 3.96 -1.01
CA ASP A 13 -4.49 4.23 -1.00
C ASP A 13 -5.31 3.01 -0.53
N LYS A 14 -6.65 3.20 -0.44
CA LYS A 14 -7.61 2.15 -0.08
C LYS A 14 -7.60 0.93 -1.00
N ASN A 15 -7.09 1.05 -2.21
CA ASN A 15 -6.99 -0.03 -3.19
C ASN A 15 -5.62 -0.73 -3.14
N LYS A 16 -4.82 -0.46 -2.09
CA LYS A 16 -3.44 -0.95 -1.93
C LYS A 16 -2.48 -0.44 -3.03
N LYS A 17 -2.88 0.61 -3.77
CA LYS A 17 -2.06 1.21 -4.81
C LYS A 17 -1.08 2.21 -4.21
N ILE A 18 0.17 2.19 -4.67
CA ILE A 18 1.18 3.18 -4.32
C ILE A 18 0.87 4.46 -5.11
N ILE A 19 0.59 5.55 -4.40
CA ILE A 19 0.17 6.83 -4.99
C ILE A 19 1.24 7.92 -4.90
N TYR A 20 2.24 7.74 -4.01
CA TYR A 20 3.39 8.61 -3.85
C TYR A 20 4.57 7.85 -3.25
N VAL A 21 5.79 8.22 -3.66
CA VAL A 21 7.07 7.75 -3.09
C VAL A 21 7.94 8.96 -2.79
N GLY A 22 8.67 8.93 -1.68
CA GLY A 22 9.60 9.99 -1.30
C GLY A 22 10.73 9.49 -0.41
N LYS A 23 11.75 10.32 -0.20
CA LYS A 23 12.85 10.03 0.73
C LYS A 23 12.91 11.05 1.86
N THR A 24 13.50 10.67 2.98
CA THR A 24 13.75 11.57 4.12
C THR A 24 14.81 11.00 5.04
N ASN A 25 15.43 11.85 5.83
CA ASN A 25 16.27 11.45 6.98
C ASN A 25 15.50 11.43 8.30
N ASN A 26 14.25 11.93 8.33
CA ASN A 26 13.41 11.96 9.52
C ASN A 26 11.93 11.79 9.13
N LEU A 27 11.36 10.63 9.49
CA LEU A 27 9.99 10.26 9.13
C LEU A 27 8.94 11.12 9.83
N ASP A 28 9.11 11.41 11.13
CA ASP A 28 8.14 12.20 11.90
C ASP A 28 8.06 13.64 11.39
N ARG A 29 9.21 14.27 11.17
CA ARG A 29 9.29 15.61 10.59
C ARG A 29 8.65 15.64 9.20
N ARG A 30 8.93 14.64 8.35
CA ARG A 30 8.37 14.57 6.99
C ARG A 30 6.88 14.32 7.01
N PHE A 31 6.39 13.46 7.89
CA PHE A 31 4.97 13.24 8.09
C PHE A 31 4.26 14.53 8.49
N GLY A 32 4.79 15.25 9.47
CA GLY A 32 4.25 16.56 9.88
C GLY A 32 4.24 17.60 8.75
N GLN A 33 5.27 17.61 7.88
CA GLN A 33 5.29 18.49 6.70
C GLN A 33 4.20 18.14 5.68
N HIS A 34 3.84 16.88 5.54
CA HIS A 34 2.77 16.46 4.66
C HIS A 34 1.38 16.75 5.24
N PHE A 35 1.13 16.36 6.48
CA PHE A 35 -0.23 16.28 7.02
C PHE A 35 -0.60 17.44 7.97
N ASN A 36 0.38 18.12 8.61
CA ASN A 36 0.11 19.16 9.59
C ASN A 36 0.34 20.58 9.04
N LYS A 37 1.16 20.76 8.00
CA LYS A 37 1.59 22.08 7.50
C LYS A 37 1.19 22.36 6.05
N GLY A 38 0.14 21.69 5.56
CA GLY A 38 -0.32 21.89 4.19
C GLY A 38 0.76 21.53 3.15
N GLY A 39 1.12 20.25 3.09
CA GLY A 39 2.22 19.74 2.27
C GLY A 39 2.13 20.13 0.78
N HIS A 40 3.18 19.85 0.04
CA HIS A 40 3.38 20.26 -1.36
C HIS A 40 2.58 19.45 -2.39
N LEU A 41 1.86 18.39 -1.95
CA LEU A 41 1.02 17.57 -2.83
C LEU A 41 -0.42 18.11 -2.85
N PRO A 42 -1.20 17.80 -3.89
CA PRO A 42 -2.62 18.15 -3.96
C PRO A 42 -3.42 17.56 -2.78
N LYS A 43 -4.47 18.25 -2.33
CA LYS A 43 -5.35 17.78 -1.25
C LYS A 43 -5.93 16.40 -1.52
N GLU A 44 -6.25 16.09 -2.78
CA GLU A 44 -6.77 14.80 -3.22
C GLU A 44 -5.78 13.65 -2.91
N CYS A 45 -4.47 13.93 -2.96
CA CYS A 45 -3.46 12.97 -2.54
C CYS A 45 -3.64 12.61 -1.07
N TYR A 46 -3.62 13.63 -0.21
CA TYR A 46 -3.71 13.43 1.24
C TYR A 46 -5.02 12.76 1.68
N ASN A 47 -6.13 13.15 1.07
CA ASN A 47 -7.45 12.55 1.32
C ASN A 47 -7.54 11.09 0.87
N SER A 48 -6.67 10.66 -0.05
CA SER A 48 -6.64 9.30 -0.57
C SER A 48 -5.72 8.36 0.19
N VAL A 49 -4.86 8.87 1.07
CA VAL A 49 -3.87 8.06 1.78
C VAL A 49 -4.52 7.22 2.85
N TRP A 50 -4.48 5.90 2.70
CA TRP A 50 -4.82 4.98 3.79
C TRP A 50 -3.69 4.91 4.81
N LYS A 51 -2.45 4.58 4.37
CA LYS A 51 -1.29 4.45 5.25
C LYS A 51 0.00 4.93 4.60
N MET A 52 0.96 5.27 5.46
CA MET A 52 2.35 5.51 5.11
C MET A 52 3.21 4.34 5.53
N GLU A 53 4.02 3.83 4.61
CA GLU A 53 5.03 2.80 4.87
C GLU A 53 6.43 3.31 4.58
N TYR A 54 7.43 2.66 5.13
CA TYR A 54 8.84 3.02 4.93
C TYR A 54 9.76 1.81 4.90
N ILE A 55 10.94 2.02 4.33
CA ILE A 55 12.14 1.19 4.50
C ILE A 55 13.29 2.09 4.99
N LYS A 56 14.13 1.55 5.86
CA LYS A 56 15.34 2.21 6.32
C LYS A 56 16.50 1.80 5.43
N VAL A 57 17.35 2.76 5.11
CA VAL A 57 18.58 2.56 4.34
C VAL A 57 19.77 3.25 5.00
N ASP A 58 20.97 2.80 4.68
CA ASP A 58 22.18 3.19 5.39
C ASP A 58 22.79 4.51 4.90
N SER A 59 22.35 5.01 3.75
CA SER A 59 22.86 6.26 3.19
C SER A 59 21.79 7.05 2.44
N GLU A 60 22.02 8.36 2.30
CA GLU A 60 21.17 9.22 1.50
C GLU A 60 21.22 8.85 0.00
N LEU A 61 22.38 8.41 -0.47
CA LEU A 61 22.56 7.94 -1.83
C LEU A 61 21.69 6.72 -2.10
N ASN A 62 21.68 5.74 -1.20
CA ASN A 62 20.82 4.56 -1.30
C ASN A 62 19.33 4.96 -1.25
N ALA A 63 18.96 5.94 -0.43
CA ALA A 63 17.60 6.46 -0.39
C ALA A 63 17.20 7.09 -1.73
N LEU A 64 18.08 7.89 -2.35
CA LEU A 64 17.83 8.51 -3.66
C LEU A 64 17.68 7.48 -4.77
N LEU A 65 18.55 6.49 -4.81
CA LEU A 65 18.51 5.42 -5.82
C LEU A 65 17.23 4.59 -5.71
N LEU A 66 16.84 4.23 -4.47
CA LEU A 66 15.61 3.47 -4.24
C LEU A 66 14.35 4.30 -4.50
N GLU A 67 14.31 5.57 -4.10
CA GLU A 67 13.21 6.46 -4.44
C GLU A 67 13.02 6.51 -5.96
N THR A 68 14.11 6.75 -6.72
CA THR A 68 14.09 6.79 -8.19
C THR A 68 13.63 5.45 -8.77
N TYR A 69 14.16 4.34 -8.27
CA TYR A 69 13.76 3.01 -8.70
C TYR A 69 12.26 2.76 -8.49
N TYR A 70 11.72 3.09 -7.30
CA TYR A 70 10.31 2.86 -7.00
C TYR A 70 9.38 3.80 -7.75
N ILE A 71 9.78 5.06 -7.99
CA ILE A 71 9.03 5.99 -8.85
C ILE A 71 8.93 5.42 -10.26
N ASN A 72 10.04 4.95 -10.83
CA ASN A 72 10.06 4.37 -12.17
C ASN A 72 9.27 3.06 -12.26
N LYS A 73 9.36 2.21 -11.24
CA LYS A 73 8.68 0.91 -11.18
C LYS A 73 7.16 1.05 -11.05
N TYR A 74 6.71 1.92 -10.13
CA TYR A 74 5.28 2.01 -9.78
C TYR A 74 4.56 3.16 -10.48
N ARG A 75 5.29 4.15 -11.01
CA ARG A 75 4.75 5.37 -11.63
C ARG A 75 3.63 5.98 -10.82
N PRO A 76 3.88 6.36 -9.55
CA PRO A 76 2.84 6.83 -8.66
C PRO A 76 2.21 8.11 -9.19
N LYS A 77 0.88 8.23 -9.07
CA LYS A 77 0.09 9.34 -9.63
C LYS A 77 0.59 10.72 -9.20
N TYR A 78 1.07 10.86 -7.97
CA TYR A 78 1.43 12.14 -7.38
C TYR A 78 2.93 12.44 -7.37
N ASN A 79 3.76 11.55 -7.90
CA ASN A 79 5.13 11.91 -8.22
C ASN A 79 5.14 12.62 -9.56
N LYS A 80 5.54 13.90 -9.57
CA LYS A 80 5.91 14.56 -10.82
C LYS A 80 7.11 13.83 -11.37
N LEU A 81 6.97 13.18 -12.51
CA LEU A 81 8.09 12.59 -13.23
C LEU A 81 9.04 13.75 -13.54
N ASN A 82 10.12 13.87 -12.79
CA ASN A 82 11.25 14.68 -13.20
C ASN A 82 11.79 14.01 -14.46
N LYS A 83 11.44 14.57 -15.62
CA LYS A 83 11.87 14.14 -16.95
C LYS A 83 13.39 14.07 -17.11
N THR A 84 14.14 14.52 -16.11
CA THR A 84 15.60 14.61 -16.09
C THR A 84 16.30 13.36 -15.57
N TYR A 85 15.61 12.43 -14.92
CA TYR A 85 16.20 11.12 -14.63
C TYR A 85 16.00 10.18 -15.84
N LYS A 86 16.64 10.51 -16.98
CA LYS A 86 17.10 9.48 -17.91
C LYS A 86 17.73 8.41 -17.04
N ALA A 87 17.27 7.17 -17.20
CA ALA A 87 17.72 6.00 -16.49
C ALA A 87 19.25 6.01 -16.38
N THR A 88 19.77 6.66 -15.36
CA THR A 88 21.13 6.47 -14.93
C THR A 88 21.16 5.00 -14.55
N SER A 89 21.89 4.26 -15.34
CA SER A 89 21.99 2.81 -15.33
C SER A 89 21.99 2.29 -13.87
N THR A 90 20.85 1.87 -13.36
CA THR A 90 20.73 1.17 -12.07
C THR A 90 21.40 -0.21 -12.13
N LYS A 91 22.08 -0.53 -13.25
CA LYS A 91 22.78 -1.80 -13.48
C LYS A 91 23.87 -2.09 -12.45
N ASN A 92 24.42 -1.09 -11.79
CA ASN A 92 25.54 -1.25 -10.85
C ASN A 92 25.15 -1.13 -9.37
N VAL A 93 23.86 -0.94 -9.05
CA VAL A 93 23.42 -0.94 -7.65
C VAL A 93 22.90 -2.33 -7.33
N ASN A 94 23.54 -2.99 -6.38
CA ASN A 94 23.07 -4.30 -5.90
C ASN A 94 21.81 -4.14 -5.06
N LEU A 95 20.67 -3.84 -5.73
CA LEU A 95 19.35 -3.68 -5.10
C LEU A 95 18.89 -4.93 -4.35
N LYS A 96 19.55 -6.09 -4.59
CA LYS A 96 19.23 -7.35 -3.89
C LYS A 96 19.63 -7.33 -2.41
N GLU A 97 20.62 -6.52 -2.03
CA GLU A 97 21.07 -6.40 -0.64
C GLU A 97 20.26 -5.42 0.18
N ILE A 98 19.50 -4.54 -0.47
CA ILE A 98 18.69 -3.57 0.24
C ILE A 98 17.38 -4.26 0.66
N SER A 99 17.16 -4.37 1.97
CA SER A 99 15.92 -4.91 2.52
C SER A 99 14.71 -4.22 1.88
N THR A 100 13.90 -4.99 1.15
CA THR A 100 12.64 -4.51 0.56
C THR A 100 11.47 -4.65 1.52
N ASN A 101 11.75 -4.93 2.80
CA ASN A 101 10.72 -5.14 3.81
C ASN A 101 10.11 -3.81 4.24
N TRP A 102 8.97 -3.48 3.65
CA TRP A 102 8.20 -2.28 3.98
C TRP A 102 7.53 -2.43 5.33
N LYS A 103 7.78 -1.46 6.22
CA LYS A 103 7.15 -1.37 7.55
C LYS A 103 6.10 -0.27 7.55
N THR A 104 4.97 -0.51 8.19
CA THR A 104 3.96 0.54 8.40
C THR A 104 4.52 1.58 9.36
N PHE A 105 4.50 2.85 8.95
CA PHE A 105 4.85 3.98 9.80
C PHE A 105 3.61 4.51 10.53
N ARG A 106 2.57 4.88 9.77
CA ARG A 106 1.30 5.37 10.32
C ARG A 106 0.12 4.99 9.42
N ILE A 107 -1.01 4.72 10.03
CA ILE A 107 -2.32 4.68 9.37
C ILE A 107 -2.86 6.10 9.39
N VAL A 108 -3.12 6.68 8.22
CA VAL A 108 -3.55 8.08 8.07
C VAL A 108 -5.06 8.18 8.16
N HIS A 109 -5.77 7.40 7.34
CA HIS A 109 -7.23 7.32 7.35
C HIS A 109 -7.67 5.87 7.56
N PRO A 110 -7.95 5.45 8.80
CA PRO A 110 -8.39 4.08 9.09
C PRO A 110 -9.65 3.67 8.33
N SER A 111 -10.56 4.61 8.07
CA SER A 111 -11.78 4.39 7.29
C SER A 111 -11.52 3.99 5.83
N LEU A 112 -10.32 4.29 5.29
CA LEU A 112 -9.87 3.89 3.97
C LEU A 112 -9.15 2.53 3.98
N SER A 113 -9.06 1.85 5.14
CA SER A 113 -8.48 0.51 5.21
C SER A 113 -9.18 -0.39 4.18
N PRO A 114 -8.43 -1.08 3.31
CA PRO A 114 -9.03 -2.04 2.41
C PRO A 114 -9.83 -3.05 3.25
N LYS A 115 -11.11 -3.15 2.99
CA LYS A 115 -11.94 -4.19 3.61
C LYS A 115 -11.35 -5.52 3.14
N ASP A 116 -10.76 -6.26 4.05
CA ASP A 116 -10.24 -7.57 3.71
C ASP A 116 -11.39 -8.41 3.15
N HIS A 117 -11.10 -9.16 2.09
CA HIS A 117 -12.06 -10.07 1.45
C HIS A 117 -12.53 -11.22 2.38
N VAL A 118 -12.28 -11.12 3.68
CA VAL A 118 -12.75 -12.05 4.71
C VAL A 118 -14.28 -12.21 4.64
N HIS A 119 -15.02 -11.12 4.36
CA HIS A 119 -16.48 -11.21 4.18
C HIS A 119 -16.91 -12.00 2.93
N LYS A 120 -16.08 -12.07 1.88
CA LYS A 120 -16.44 -12.84 0.67
C LYS A 120 -16.34 -14.34 0.90
N LYS A 121 -15.40 -14.79 1.73
CA LYS A 121 -15.30 -16.23 2.12
C LYS A 121 -16.42 -16.65 3.09
N LEU A 122 -16.83 -15.77 3.99
CA LEU A 122 -17.96 -16.03 4.90
C LEU A 122 -19.30 -16.08 4.14
N THR A 123 -19.53 -15.17 3.20
CA THR A 123 -20.75 -15.18 2.36
C THR A 123 -20.81 -16.43 1.46
N LEU A 124 -19.71 -16.93 0.96
CA LEU A 124 -19.69 -18.18 0.19
C LEU A 124 -20.01 -19.39 1.07
N LYS A 125 -19.46 -19.47 2.29
CA LYS A 125 -19.82 -20.55 3.25
C LYS A 125 -21.28 -20.43 3.69
N GLN A 126 -21.78 -19.24 3.96
CA GLN A 126 -23.18 -19.03 4.30
C GLN A 126 -24.12 -19.39 3.15
N ASN A 127 -23.79 -19.02 1.91
CA ASN A 127 -24.57 -19.42 0.76
C ASN A 127 -24.60 -20.94 0.56
N ILE A 128 -23.49 -21.63 0.76
CA ILE A 128 -23.45 -23.11 0.69
C ILE A 128 -24.37 -23.72 1.77
N ILE A 129 -24.36 -23.20 2.98
CA ILE A 129 -25.25 -23.67 4.06
C ILE A 129 -26.71 -23.39 3.72
N PHE A 130 -27.06 -22.20 3.19
CA PHE A 130 -28.41 -21.89 2.76
C PHE A 130 -28.88 -22.78 1.61
N TYR A 131 -28.04 -23.06 0.61
CA TYR A 131 -28.38 -23.96 -0.48
C TYR A 131 -28.56 -25.42 0.00
N SER A 132 -27.75 -25.91 0.94
CA SER A 132 -27.92 -27.25 1.49
C SER A 132 -29.20 -27.38 2.30
N ILE A 133 -29.59 -26.38 3.08
CA ILE A 133 -30.88 -26.37 3.81
C ILE A 133 -32.06 -26.34 2.83
N ALA A 134 -31.99 -25.54 1.78
CA ALA A 134 -33.07 -25.45 0.76
C ALA A 134 -33.26 -26.78 0.02
N VAL A 135 -32.17 -27.46 -0.36
CA VAL A 135 -32.23 -28.77 -1.03
C VAL A 135 -32.84 -29.84 -0.11
N VAL A 136 -32.45 -29.88 1.17
CA VAL A 136 -33.04 -30.80 2.15
C VAL A 136 -34.52 -30.52 2.35
N SER A 137 -34.94 -29.28 2.43
CA SER A 137 -36.35 -28.91 2.58
C SER A 137 -37.21 -29.33 1.39
N ILE A 138 -36.71 -29.19 0.16
CA ILE A 138 -37.38 -29.63 -1.06
C ILE A 138 -37.51 -31.18 -1.08
N ALA A 139 -36.47 -31.89 -0.70
CA ALA A 139 -36.49 -33.36 -0.64
C ALA A 139 -37.52 -33.91 0.40
N ILE A 140 -37.68 -33.24 1.53
CA ILE A 140 -38.68 -33.61 2.55
C ILE A 140 -40.08 -33.38 2.02
N VAL A 141 -40.34 -32.26 1.33
CA VAL A 141 -41.66 -31.94 0.78
C VAL A 141 -42.07 -32.96 -0.29
N THR A 142 -41.16 -33.34 -1.18
CA THR A 142 -41.43 -34.35 -2.25
C THR A 142 -41.73 -35.72 -1.63
N VAL A 143 -41.06 -36.14 -0.56
CA VAL A 143 -41.34 -37.43 0.11
C VAL A 143 -42.72 -37.42 0.80
N ILE A 144 -43.17 -36.29 1.32
CA ILE A 144 -44.49 -36.21 2.01
C ILE A 144 -45.65 -36.17 1.04
N TYR A 145 -45.48 -35.54 -0.15
CA TYR A 145 -46.58 -35.37 -1.14
C TYR A 145 -46.71 -36.50 -2.15
N PHE A 146 -45.73 -37.37 -2.28
CA PHE A 146 -45.73 -38.47 -3.24
C PHE A 146 -45.80 -39.86 -2.56
N ARG A 147 -46.22 -39.91 -1.30
CA ARG A 147 -46.50 -41.14 -0.56
C ARG A 147 -48.01 -41.17 -0.20
#